data_f8740cf73495e056e84efe4862cbadec
#
_entry.id   f8740cf73495e056e84efe4862cbadec
#
_cell.length_a   1.000
_cell.length_b   1.000
_cell.length_c   1.000
_cell.angle_alpha   90.00
_cell.angle_beta   90.00
_cell.angle_gamma   90.00
#
_symmetry.space_group_name_H-M   'P 1'
#
loop_
_entity.id
_entity.type
_entity.pdbx_description
1 polymer ?
#
loop_
_entity_poly.entity_id
_entity_poly.type
_entity_poly.pdbx_seq_one_letter_code
_entity_poly.pdbx_strand_id
1 'polypeptide(L)'
;MRHHILRLVPGIALSAAVTGTAVLLERAETALFGRAWLESLVLAILLGTLVRTLATVPVSCEAGVRFSAKAVLELAVMLLGASVSAGAIAAHGLPLLGGIALAVVLAIVFSYAVGRLLRLPHEMAVLVACGNSICGNSAIAAVAPVIDADGKDVAASIAFTAVLGVVVVLMLPLLDRVLALTPLQYGVFTGMTVYAVPQVLAAAAPVSQASLHVGTLVKLMRVLMLGPVVLALAMARRTGRRLSPPR
;
A
#
# COMPACT_ATOMS: atom_id res chain seq x y z
N MET A 1 -14.11 9.63 -27.83
CA MET A 1 -13.18 10.20 -26.81
C MET A 1 -13.86 11.22 -25.89
N ARG A 2 -14.58 12.24 -26.36
CA ARG A 2 -15.23 13.27 -25.50
C ARG A 2 -16.18 12.67 -24.43
N HIS A 3 -17.01 11.70 -24.75
CA HIS A 3 -17.94 11.08 -23.78
C HIS A 3 -17.26 10.29 -22.65
N HIS A 4 -16.08 9.72 -22.90
CA HIS A 4 -15.32 9.03 -21.85
C HIS A 4 -14.69 10.01 -20.85
N ILE A 5 -14.18 11.13 -21.33
CA ILE A 5 -13.57 12.16 -20.47
C ILE A 5 -14.61 12.78 -19.55
N LEU A 6 -15.81 13.09 -20.07
CA LEU A 6 -16.90 13.69 -19.27
C LEU A 6 -17.37 12.77 -18.12
N ARG A 7 -17.25 11.46 -18.26
CA ARG A 7 -17.59 10.50 -17.18
C ARG A 7 -16.55 10.45 -16.06
N LEU A 8 -15.32 10.89 -16.30
CA LEU A 8 -14.26 10.89 -15.28
C LEU A 8 -14.29 12.18 -14.44
N VAL A 9 -14.80 13.26 -15.01
CA VAL A 9 -14.76 14.62 -14.39
C VAL A 9 -15.37 14.64 -12.98
N PRO A 10 -16.57 14.07 -12.71
CA PRO A 10 -17.17 14.17 -11.37
C PRO A 10 -16.31 13.52 -10.29
N GLY A 11 -15.73 12.34 -10.59
CA GLY A 11 -14.89 11.62 -9.64
C GLY A 11 -13.51 12.26 -9.45
N ILE A 12 -12.92 12.81 -10.51
CA ILE A 12 -11.67 13.57 -10.43
C ILE A 12 -11.91 14.85 -9.60
N ALA A 13 -13.01 15.55 -9.84
CA ALA A 13 -13.38 16.74 -9.08
C ALA A 13 -13.58 16.42 -7.59
N LEU A 14 -14.24 15.32 -7.26
CA LEU A 14 -14.40 14.85 -5.89
C LEU A 14 -13.03 14.55 -5.24
N SER A 15 -12.15 13.82 -5.93
CA SER A 15 -10.79 13.54 -5.44
C SER A 15 -9.98 14.82 -5.23
N ALA A 16 -10.07 15.77 -6.16
CA ALA A 16 -9.41 17.07 -6.06
C ALA A 16 -9.98 17.90 -4.90
N ALA A 17 -11.30 17.87 -4.67
CA ALA A 17 -11.94 18.55 -3.56
C ALA A 17 -11.48 18.00 -2.21
N VAL A 18 -11.43 16.67 -2.05
CA VAL A 18 -10.91 16.02 -0.84
C VAL A 18 -9.45 16.41 -0.59
N THR A 19 -8.62 16.34 -1.63
CA THR A 19 -7.19 16.73 -1.54
C THR A 19 -7.04 18.22 -1.20
N GLY A 20 -7.80 19.10 -1.86
CA GLY A 20 -7.79 20.54 -1.59
C GLY A 20 -8.19 20.85 -0.15
N THR A 21 -9.23 20.19 0.37
CA THR A 21 -9.66 20.33 1.77
C THR A 21 -8.56 19.87 2.73
N ALA A 22 -7.89 18.74 2.45
CA ALA A 22 -6.78 18.24 3.27
C ALA A 22 -5.62 19.26 3.33
N VAL A 23 -5.23 19.83 2.19
CA VAL A 23 -4.18 20.85 2.11
C VAL A 23 -4.57 22.15 2.84
N LEU A 24 -5.84 22.54 2.74
CA LEU A 24 -6.33 23.73 3.46
C LEU A 24 -6.32 23.50 4.99
N LEU A 25 -6.72 22.32 5.45
CA LEU A 25 -6.66 21.96 6.86
C LEU A 25 -5.23 21.95 7.40
N GLU A 26 -4.28 21.35 6.67
CA GLU A 26 -2.86 21.38 7.04
C GLU A 26 -2.31 22.80 7.17
N ARG A 27 -2.67 23.67 6.21
CA ARG A 27 -2.29 25.09 6.27
C ARG A 27 -2.93 25.82 7.45
N ALA A 28 -4.19 25.52 7.75
CA ALA A 28 -4.87 26.09 8.90
C ALA A 28 -4.25 25.62 10.22
N GLU A 29 -3.92 24.33 10.35
CA GLU A 29 -3.18 23.80 11.50
C GLU A 29 -1.83 24.52 11.67
N THR A 30 -1.08 24.67 10.60
CA THR A 30 0.22 25.35 10.63
C THR A 30 0.09 26.80 11.04
N ALA A 31 -0.96 27.49 10.55
CA ALA A 31 -1.23 28.91 10.90
C ALA A 31 -1.66 29.07 12.37
N LEU A 32 -2.47 28.13 12.90
CA LEU A 32 -3.01 28.22 14.24
C LEU A 32 -2.03 27.72 15.33
N PHE A 33 -1.29 26.65 15.04
CA PHE A 33 -0.46 25.95 16.02
C PHE A 33 1.05 26.05 15.76
N GLY A 34 1.46 26.81 14.70
CA GLY A 34 2.84 26.98 14.32
C GLY A 34 3.51 25.74 13.70
N ARG A 35 2.77 24.63 13.59
CA ARG A 35 3.18 23.37 12.92
C ARG A 35 1.98 22.56 12.48
N ALA A 36 2.12 21.79 11.41
CA ALA A 36 1.15 20.77 11.05
C ALA A 36 1.28 19.56 11.99
N TRP A 37 0.18 19.14 12.57
CA TRP A 37 0.08 17.91 13.37
C TRP A 37 -0.21 16.70 12.49
N LEU A 38 -1.04 16.93 11.47
CA LEU A 38 -1.40 15.95 10.46
C LEU A 38 -1.04 16.49 9.08
N GLU A 39 -0.24 15.76 8.35
CA GLU A 39 0.11 16.10 6.98
C GLU A 39 -1.08 15.92 6.04
N SER A 40 -1.14 16.70 4.96
CA SER A 40 -2.24 16.68 3.98
C SER A 40 -2.55 15.29 3.41
N LEU A 41 -1.54 14.43 3.25
CA LEU A 41 -1.76 13.06 2.80
C LEU A 41 -2.53 12.20 3.81
N VAL A 42 -2.22 12.33 5.09
CA VAL A 42 -2.95 11.64 6.16
C VAL A 42 -4.37 12.18 6.26
N LEU A 43 -4.52 13.51 6.23
CA LEU A 43 -5.83 14.18 6.22
C LEU A 43 -6.66 13.75 5.00
N ALA A 44 -6.06 13.62 3.81
CA ALA A 44 -6.75 13.17 2.62
C ALA A 44 -7.25 11.71 2.74
N ILE A 45 -6.47 10.81 3.35
CA ILE A 45 -6.88 9.43 3.63
C ILE A 45 -8.07 9.41 4.60
N LEU A 46 -7.98 10.17 5.69
CA LEU A 46 -9.04 10.23 6.70
C LEU A 46 -10.32 10.84 6.13
N LEU A 47 -10.22 11.98 5.43
CA LEU A 47 -11.36 12.63 4.79
C LEU A 47 -11.98 11.75 3.70
N GLY A 48 -11.18 11.11 2.86
CA GLY A 48 -11.66 10.18 1.83
C GLY A 48 -12.41 9.00 2.44
N THR A 49 -11.89 8.42 3.52
CA THR A 49 -12.55 7.35 4.27
C THR A 49 -13.86 7.83 4.89
N LEU A 50 -13.85 9.01 5.52
CA LEU A 50 -15.02 9.62 6.14
C LEU A 50 -16.14 9.89 5.10
N VAL A 51 -15.78 10.49 3.95
CA VAL A 51 -16.73 10.73 2.85
C VAL A 51 -17.33 9.41 2.36
N ARG A 52 -16.52 8.36 2.20
CA ARG A 52 -17.00 7.05 1.75
C ARG A 52 -17.91 6.37 2.79
N THR A 53 -17.69 6.63 4.08
CA THR A 53 -18.45 6.01 5.18
C THR A 53 -19.77 6.74 5.44
N LEU A 54 -19.76 8.08 5.42
CA LEU A 54 -20.92 8.90 5.76
C LEU A 54 -21.80 9.27 4.57
N ALA A 55 -21.24 9.29 3.35
CA ALA A 55 -21.96 9.66 2.15
C ALA A 55 -21.97 8.51 1.14
N THR A 56 -23.13 8.26 0.54
CA THR A 56 -23.23 7.41 -0.64
C THR A 56 -22.61 8.13 -1.84
N VAL A 57 -21.37 7.78 -2.18
CA VAL A 57 -20.71 8.36 -3.35
C VAL A 57 -21.49 8.00 -4.60
N PRO A 58 -21.97 8.98 -5.39
CA PRO A 58 -22.75 8.72 -6.61
C PRO A 58 -21.97 7.82 -7.57
N VAL A 59 -22.68 6.90 -8.23
CA VAL A 59 -22.08 5.98 -9.23
C VAL A 59 -21.36 6.76 -10.34
N SER A 60 -21.81 7.97 -10.65
CA SER A 60 -21.17 8.87 -11.62
C SER A 60 -19.73 9.27 -11.23
N CYS A 61 -19.41 9.28 -9.94
CA CYS A 61 -18.06 9.63 -9.45
C CYS A 61 -17.11 8.42 -9.43
N GLU A 62 -17.64 7.21 -9.42
CA GLU A 62 -16.84 6.00 -9.23
C GLU A 62 -15.76 5.81 -10.29
N ALA A 63 -16.09 6.07 -11.57
CA ALA A 63 -15.15 5.95 -12.68
C ALA A 63 -13.97 6.91 -12.53
N GLY A 64 -14.22 8.18 -12.16
CA GLY A 64 -13.19 9.20 -11.97
C GLY A 64 -12.35 8.97 -10.71
N VAL A 65 -12.96 8.54 -9.61
CA VAL A 65 -12.22 8.16 -8.38
C VAL A 65 -11.29 6.98 -8.68
N ARG A 66 -11.76 5.97 -9.40
CA ARG A 66 -10.94 4.81 -9.81
C ARG A 66 -9.81 5.21 -10.75
N PHE A 67 -10.05 6.15 -11.67
CA PHE A 67 -9.01 6.71 -12.53
C PHE A 67 -7.94 7.45 -11.72
N SER A 68 -8.33 8.31 -10.78
CA SER A 68 -7.41 9.00 -9.89
C SER A 68 -6.60 8.03 -9.03
N ALA A 69 -7.25 7.03 -8.44
CA ALA A 69 -6.63 6.03 -7.60
C ALA A 69 -5.68 5.08 -8.34
N LYS A 70 -5.77 4.99 -9.68
CA LYS A 70 -4.90 4.13 -10.48
C LYS A 70 -3.97 4.94 -11.38
N ALA A 71 -4.49 5.58 -12.42
CA ALA A 71 -3.66 6.20 -13.45
C ALA A 71 -2.88 7.41 -12.92
N VAL A 72 -3.51 8.29 -12.13
CA VAL A 72 -2.82 9.45 -11.54
C VAL A 72 -1.78 9.00 -10.52
N LEU A 73 -2.11 8.00 -9.69
CA LEU A 73 -1.18 7.42 -8.74
C LEU A 73 0.00 6.74 -9.44
N GLU A 74 -0.25 5.92 -10.47
CA GLU A 74 0.81 5.26 -11.24
C GLU A 74 1.78 6.29 -11.85
N LEU A 75 1.25 7.37 -12.43
CA LEU A 75 2.06 8.47 -12.97
C LEU A 75 2.89 9.15 -11.87
N ALA A 76 2.28 9.46 -10.73
CA ALA A 76 2.98 10.08 -9.60
C ALA A 76 4.10 9.18 -9.06
N VAL A 77 3.85 7.87 -8.95
CA VAL A 77 4.85 6.88 -8.52
C VAL A 77 5.97 6.72 -9.54
N MET A 78 5.66 6.75 -10.85
CA MET A 78 6.69 6.73 -11.91
C MET A 78 7.59 7.96 -11.84
N LEU A 79 7.01 9.16 -11.69
CA LEU A 79 7.78 10.40 -11.55
C LEU A 79 8.65 10.39 -10.30
N LEU A 80 8.10 9.91 -9.17
CA LEU A 80 8.86 9.76 -7.94
C LEU A 80 9.98 8.73 -8.09
N GLY A 81 9.70 7.60 -8.73
CA GLY A 81 10.71 6.57 -9.02
C GLY A 81 11.83 7.08 -9.92
N ALA A 82 11.49 7.93 -10.91
CA ALA A 82 12.47 8.58 -11.77
C ALA A 82 13.37 9.59 -11.04
N SER A 83 12.89 10.16 -9.92
CA SER A 83 13.68 11.07 -9.08
C SER A 83 14.68 10.34 -8.18
N VAL A 84 14.50 9.02 -8.00
CA VAL A 84 15.44 8.20 -7.22
C VAL A 84 16.66 7.90 -8.08
N SER A 85 17.84 8.34 -7.63
CA SER A 85 19.10 8.16 -8.36
C SER A 85 19.44 6.67 -8.54
N ALA A 86 19.66 6.26 -9.80
CA ALA A 86 20.18 4.93 -10.14
C ALA A 86 21.51 4.62 -9.43
N GLY A 87 22.31 5.65 -9.13
CA GLY A 87 23.55 5.53 -8.36
C GLY A 87 23.32 5.11 -6.90
N ALA A 88 22.25 5.56 -6.26
CA ALA A 88 21.91 5.13 -4.91
C ALA A 88 21.48 3.64 -4.87
N ILE A 89 20.82 3.19 -5.92
CA ILE A 89 20.47 1.77 -6.09
C ILE A 89 21.74 0.94 -6.34
N ALA A 90 22.66 1.43 -7.18
CA ALA A 90 23.88 0.71 -7.50
C ALA A 90 24.86 0.60 -6.31
N ALA A 91 24.94 1.62 -5.46
CA ALA A 91 25.86 1.63 -4.32
C ALA A 91 25.45 0.68 -3.17
N HIS A 92 24.15 0.40 -2.99
CA HIS A 92 23.63 -0.44 -1.90
C HIS A 92 22.79 -1.63 -2.42
N GLY A 93 22.76 -1.85 -3.74
CA GLY A 93 21.74 -2.60 -4.46
C GLY A 93 21.55 -4.06 -4.08
N LEU A 94 22.58 -4.91 -4.24
CA LEU A 94 22.41 -6.37 -4.05
C LEU A 94 22.16 -6.76 -2.59
N PRO A 95 22.88 -6.26 -1.58
CA PRO A 95 22.61 -6.61 -0.20
C PRO A 95 21.23 -6.12 0.27
N LEU A 96 20.82 -4.91 -0.14
CA LEU A 96 19.52 -4.36 0.21
C LEU A 96 18.38 -5.15 -0.45
N LEU A 97 18.51 -5.48 -1.73
CA LEU A 97 17.54 -6.32 -2.44
C LEU A 97 17.43 -7.71 -1.80
N GLY A 98 18.55 -8.34 -1.49
CA GLY A 98 18.59 -9.64 -0.82
C GLY A 98 17.94 -9.58 0.57
N GLY A 99 18.24 -8.54 1.35
CA GLY A 99 17.63 -8.30 2.66
C GLY A 99 16.12 -8.10 2.57
N ILE A 100 15.64 -7.30 1.62
CA ILE A 100 14.20 -7.07 1.39
C ILE A 100 13.52 -8.38 0.94
N ALA A 101 14.12 -9.13 0.01
CA ALA A 101 13.58 -10.39 -0.47
C ALA A 101 13.46 -11.40 0.68
N LEU A 102 14.50 -11.54 1.49
CA LEU A 102 14.48 -12.41 2.67
C LEU A 102 13.39 -11.96 3.67
N ALA A 103 13.30 -10.67 3.96
CA ALA A 103 12.30 -10.14 4.87
C ALA A 103 10.88 -10.36 4.36
N VAL A 104 10.63 -10.22 3.05
CA VAL A 104 9.32 -10.51 2.44
C VAL A 104 8.97 -12.00 2.58
N VAL A 105 9.90 -12.90 2.30
CA VAL A 105 9.69 -14.35 2.45
C VAL A 105 9.38 -14.70 3.90
N LEU A 106 10.18 -14.21 4.85
CA LEU A 106 9.95 -14.43 6.27
C LEU A 106 8.61 -13.87 6.74
N ALA A 107 8.24 -12.67 6.28
CA ALA A 107 6.96 -12.04 6.58
C ALA A 107 5.77 -12.85 6.02
N ILE A 108 5.88 -13.39 4.80
CA ILE A 108 4.85 -14.27 4.22
C ILE A 108 4.69 -15.54 5.07
N VAL A 109 5.80 -16.22 5.37
CA VAL A 109 5.77 -17.46 6.16
C VAL A 109 5.18 -17.21 7.55
N PHE A 110 5.65 -16.15 8.21
CA PHE A 110 5.16 -15.80 9.55
C PHE A 110 3.68 -15.41 9.53
N SER A 111 3.27 -14.52 8.61
CA SER A 111 1.86 -14.08 8.50
C SER A 111 0.93 -15.24 8.14
N TYR A 112 1.38 -16.16 7.25
CA TYR A 112 0.64 -17.38 6.94
C TYR A 112 0.51 -18.29 8.17
N ALA A 113 1.60 -18.53 8.90
CA ALA A 113 1.58 -19.35 10.10
C ALA A 113 0.63 -18.80 11.17
N VAL A 114 0.68 -17.47 11.41
CA VAL A 114 -0.25 -16.80 12.32
C VAL A 114 -1.70 -16.93 11.85
N GLY A 115 -1.97 -16.73 10.55
CA GLY A 115 -3.30 -16.91 9.98
C GLY A 115 -3.84 -18.32 10.19
N ARG A 116 -3.00 -19.34 9.98
CA ARG A 116 -3.36 -20.75 10.21
C ARG A 116 -3.57 -21.07 11.70
N LEU A 117 -2.78 -20.46 12.58
CA LEU A 117 -2.95 -20.58 14.03
C LEU A 117 -4.29 -19.98 14.48
N LEU A 118 -4.69 -18.87 13.87
CA LEU A 118 -6.00 -18.23 14.07
C LEU A 118 -7.16 -18.96 13.34
N ARG A 119 -6.89 -20.13 12.76
CA ARG A 119 -7.87 -20.99 12.06
C ARG A 119 -8.48 -20.34 10.81
N LEU A 120 -7.80 -19.39 10.17
CA LEU A 120 -8.26 -18.88 8.89
C LEU A 120 -8.26 -19.97 7.82
N PRO A 121 -9.20 -19.97 6.87
CA PRO A 121 -9.14 -20.80 5.67
C PRO A 121 -7.79 -20.68 4.97
N HIS A 122 -7.35 -21.72 4.27
CA HIS A 122 -6.03 -21.74 3.62
C HIS A 122 -5.85 -20.57 2.65
N GLU A 123 -6.82 -20.37 1.77
CA GLU A 123 -6.82 -19.34 0.75
C GLU A 123 -6.77 -17.95 1.39
N MET A 124 -7.61 -17.70 2.37
CA MET A 124 -7.62 -16.41 3.11
C MET A 124 -6.28 -16.17 3.84
N ALA A 125 -5.70 -17.19 4.46
CA ALA A 125 -4.39 -17.07 5.12
C ALA A 125 -3.28 -16.72 4.12
N VAL A 126 -3.30 -17.29 2.90
CA VAL A 126 -2.35 -16.95 1.83
C VAL A 126 -2.58 -15.52 1.34
N LEU A 127 -3.83 -15.11 1.12
CA LEU A 127 -4.16 -13.75 0.69
C LEU A 127 -3.70 -12.69 1.69
N VAL A 128 -4.00 -12.89 2.97
CA VAL A 128 -3.58 -11.99 4.06
C VAL A 128 -2.05 -11.97 4.18
N ALA A 129 -1.39 -13.13 4.08
CA ALA A 129 0.06 -13.21 4.14
C ALA A 129 0.74 -12.44 3.00
N CYS A 130 0.29 -12.62 1.76
CA CYS A 130 0.81 -11.88 0.61
C CYS A 130 0.47 -10.38 0.70
N GLY A 131 -0.75 -10.03 1.12
CA GLY A 131 -1.17 -8.65 1.33
C GLY A 131 -0.29 -7.93 2.34
N ASN A 132 -0.13 -8.47 3.53
CA ASN A 132 0.70 -7.88 4.59
C ASN A 132 2.17 -7.76 4.20
N SER A 133 2.69 -8.73 3.47
CA SER A 133 4.13 -8.81 3.21
C SER A 133 4.58 -8.04 1.97
N ILE A 134 3.70 -7.69 1.03
CA ILE A 134 4.09 -7.05 -0.22
C ILE A 134 3.48 -5.66 -0.37
N CYS A 135 2.23 -5.53 -0.82
CA CYS A 135 1.62 -4.24 -1.14
C CYS A 135 0.11 -4.16 -0.86
N GLY A 136 -0.38 -4.91 0.12
CA GLY A 136 -1.78 -4.87 0.52
C GLY A 136 -2.72 -5.39 -0.56
N ASN A 137 -3.72 -4.58 -0.90
CA ASN A 137 -4.80 -4.96 -1.80
C ASN A 137 -4.33 -5.40 -3.20
N SER A 138 -3.25 -4.79 -3.72
CA SER A 138 -2.72 -5.16 -5.04
C SER A 138 -2.15 -6.57 -5.05
N ALA A 139 -1.49 -6.99 -3.96
CA ALA A 139 -0.98 -8.36 -3.82
C ALA A 139 -2.14 -9.35 -3.69
N ILE A 140 -3.16 -9.03 -2.90
CA ILE A 140 -4.37 -9.85 -2.76
C ILE A 140 -5.05 -10.05 -4.13
N ALA A 141 -5.26 -8.95 -4.88
CA ALA A 141 -5.89 -8.98 -6.19
C ALA A 141 -5.10 -9.80 -7.23
N ALA A 142 -3.75 -9.76 -7.16
CA ALA A 142 -2.88 -10.53 -8.06
C ALA A 142 -2.82 -12.02 -7.70
N VAL A 143 -2.83 -12.35 -6.39
CA VAL A 143 -2.71 -13.72 -5.88
C VAL A 143 -4.04 -14.46 -5.95
N ALA A 144 -5.17 -13.79 -5.70
CA ALA A 144 -6.50 -14.40 -5.64
C ALA A 144 -6.83 -15.31 -6.84
N PRO A 145 -6.69 -14.88 -8.10
CA PRO A 145 -6.96 -15.74 -9.25
C PRO A 145 -5.95 -16.89 -9.39
N VAL A 146 -4.73 -16.74 -8.87
CA VAL A 146 -3.69 -17.77 -8.93
C VAL A 146 -4.01 -18.95 -8.02
N ILE A 147 -4.63 -18.68 -6.87
CA ILE A 147 -5.00 -19.71 -5.90
C ILE A 147 -6.49 -20.10 -5.98
N ASP A 148 -7.29 -19.56 -6.94
CA ASP A 148 -8.75 -19.70 -7.06
C ASP A 148 -9.48 -19.38 -5.74
N ALA A 149 -9.09 -18.29 -5.08
CA ALA A 149 -9.68 -17.89 -3.82
C ALA A 149 -11.15 -17.47 -3.99
N ASP A 150 -12.00 -17.82 -3.01
CA ASP A 150 -13.39 -17.38 -2.99
C ASP A 150 -13.48 -15.84 -2.88
N GLY A 151 -14.42 -15.24 -3.59
CA GLY A 151 -14.67 -13.81 -3.55
C GLY A 151 -14.93 -13.25 -2.15
N LYS A 152 -15.48 -14.05 -1.23
CA LYS A 152 -15.67 -13.68 0.17
C LYS A 152 -14.35 -13.52 0.90
N ASP A 153 -13.41 -14.45 0.70
CA ASP A 153 -12.08 -14.41 1.31
C ASP A 153 -11.26 -13.25 0.76
N VAL A 154 -11.38 -12.97 -0.55
CA VAL A 154 -10.76 -11.81 -1.19
C VAL A 154 -11.28 -10.51 -0.57
N ALA A 155 -12.60 -10.35 -0.48
CA ALA A 155 -13.24 -9.16 0.08
C ALA A 155 -12.85 -8.94 1.56
N ALA A 156 -12.87 -10.00 2.36
CA ALA A 156 -12.48 -9.96 3.78
C ALA A 156 -11.00 -9.58 3.94
N SER A 157 -10.11 -10.16 3.12
CA SER A 157 -8.67 -9.87 3.14
C SER A 157 -8.37 -8.42 2.75
N ILE A 158 -9.07 -7.89 1.72
CA ILE A 158 -8.96 -6.49 1.30
C ILE A 158 -9.44 -5.54 2.41
N ALA A 159 -10.58 -5.84 3.02
CA ALA A 159 -11.12 -5.02 4.11
C ALA A 159 -10.16 -4.98 5.31
N PHE A 160 -9.61 -6.13 5.69
CA PHE A 160 -8.61 -6.24 6.76
C PHE A 160 -7.36 -5.39 6.48
N THR A 161 -6.76 -5.54 5.30
CA THR A 161 -5.54 -4.78 4.94
C THR A 161 -5.82 -3.29 4.79
N ALA A 162 -7.01 -2.89 4.35
CA ALA A 162 -7.38 -1.48 4.26
C ALA A 162 -7.45 -0.82 5.64
N VAL A 163 -8.14 -1.44 6.60
CA VAL A 163 -8.24 -0.93 7.98
C VAL A 163 -6.87 -0.92 8.65
N LEU A 164 -6.14 -2.04 8.58
CA LEU A 164 -4.81 -2.13 9.20
C LEU A 164 -3.82 -1.14 8.58
N GLY A 165 -3.92 -0.88 7.28
CA GLY A 165 -3.08 0.09 6.59
C GLY A 165 -3.25 1.52 7.13
N VAL A 166 -4.47 1.95 7.42
CA VAL A 166 -4.73 3.26 8.03
C VAL A 166 -4.16 3.32 9.44
N VAL A 167 -4.42 2.29 10.25
CA VAL A 167 -3.90 2.21 11.63
C VAL A 167 -2.37 2.30 11.65
N VAL A 168 -1.71 1.55 10.78
CA VAL A 168 -0.24 1.54 10.68
C VAL A 168 0.31 2.92 10.30
N VAL A 169 -0.28 3.59 9.30
CA VAL A 169 0.16 4.94 8.90
C VAL A 169 0.09 5.94 10.04
N LEU A 170 -0.98 5.88 10.84
CA LEU A 170 -1.16 6.80 11.97
C LEU A 170 -0.23 6.47 13.14
N MET A 171 0.09 5.18 13.35
CA MET A 171 0.94 4.73 14.46
C MET A 171 2.44 4.93 14.20
N LEU A 172 2.88 4.86 12.94
CA LEU A 172 4.30 4.91 12.60
C LEU A 172 5.01 6.19 13.08
N PRO A 173 4.49 7.41 12.86
CA PRO A 173 5.14 8.63 13.35
C PRO A 173 5.19 8.71 14.89
N LEU A 174 4.23 8.08 15.58
CA LEU A 174 4.24 7.98 17.04
C LEU A 174 5.33 7.01 17.51
N LEU A 175 5.50 5.88 16.83
CA LEU A 175 6.55 4.91 17.11
C LEU A 175 7.95 5.50 16.90
N ASP A 176 8.14 6.36 15.91
CA ASP A 176 9.41 7.05 15.69
C ASP A 176 9.85 7.87 16.90
N ARG A 177 8.89 8.58 17.53
CA ARG A 177 9.16 9.36 18.74
C ARG A 177 9.59 8.51 19.93
N VAL A 178 9.09 7.28 20.01
CA VAL A 178 9.42 6.35 21.12
C VAL A 178 10.74 5.62 20.85
N LEU A 179 10.98 5.21 19.61
CA LEU A 179 12.13 4.40 19.23
C LEU A 179 13.36 5.26 18.86
N ALA A 180 13.17 6.57 18.66
CA ALA A 180 14.22 7.54 18.28
C ALA A 180 15.06 7.03 17.09
N LEU A 181 14.37 6.59 16.02
CA LEU A 181 15.02 6.02 14.84
C LEU A 181 15.76 7.10 14.06
N THR A 182 16.88 6.73 13.44
CA THR A 182 17.49 7.60 12.45
C THR A 182 16.60 7.74 11.23
N PRO A 183 16.68 8.85 10.45
CA PRO A 183 15.88 9.02 9.24
C PRO A 183 15.97 7.85 8.26
N LEU A 184 17.13 7.23 8.13
CA LEU A 184 17.35 6.05 7.30
C LEU A 184 16.59 4.83 7.83
N GLN A 185 16.73 4.55 9.13
CA GLN A 185 16.03 3.43 9.78
C GLN A 185 14.53 3.59 9.70
N TYR A 186 14.02 4.79 9.98
CA TYR A 186 12.60 5.08 9.88
C TYR A 186 12.07 4.91 8.44
N GLY A 187 12.81 5.38 7.44
CA GLY A 187 12.46 5.18 6.04
C GLY A 187 12.38 3.70 5.67
N VAL A 188 13.39 2.90 6.04
CA VAL A 188 13.38 1.44 5.83
C VAL A 188 12.20 0.80 6.56
N PHE A 189 11.99 1.15 7.82
CA PHE A 189 10.90 0.61 8.64
C PHE A 189 9.53 0.93 8.03
N THR A 190 9.31 2.17 7.60
CA THR A 190 8.07 2.60 6.94
C THR A 190 7.86 1.87 5.62
N GLY A 191 8.88 1.81 4.76
CA GLY A 191 8.81 1.09 3.47
C GLY A 191 8.55 -0.40 3.62
N MET A 192 9.06 -1.02 4.71
CA MET A 192 8.85 -2.44 5.02
C MET A 192 7.49 -2.72 5.67
N THR A 193 6.89 -1.76 6.36
CA THR A 193 5.68 -2.00 7.15
C THR A 193 4.42 -1.58 6.43
N VAL A 194 4.41 -0.42 5.80
CA VAL A 194 3.22 0.17 5.15
C VAL A 194 2.84 -0.58 3.88
N TYR A 195 1.56 -0.60 3.53
CA TYR A 195 1.05 -1.39 2.39
C TYR A 195 1.14 -0.69 1.05
N ALA A 196 0.77 0.58 0.96
CA ALA A 196 0.70 1.32 -0.30
C ALA A 196 1.73 2.46 -0.35
N VAL A 197 2.20 2.82 -1.55
CA VAL A 197 3.15 3.92 -1.73
C VAL A 197 2.62 5.25 -1.18
N PRO A 198 1.35 5.66 -1.41
CA PRO A 198 0.83 6.89 -0.81
C PRO A 198 0.88 6.89 0.72
N GLN A 199 0.68 5.73 1.33
CA GLN A 199 0.75 5.56 2.78
C GLN A 199 2.20 5.68 3.29
N VAL A 200 3.20 5.25 2.49
CA VAL A 200 4.62 5.49 2.81
C VAL A 200 4.92 6.98 2.78
N LEU A 201 4.41 7.69 1.77
CA LEU A 201 4.58 9.15 1.68
C LEU A 201 3.96 9.83 2.91
N ALA A 202 2.72 9.48 3.25
CA ALA A 202 2.02 10.04 4.41
C ALA A 202 2.73 9.78 5.74
N ALA A 203 3.32 8.60 5.92
CA ALA A 203 4.02 8.25 7.15
C ALA A 203 5.44 8.81 7.25
N ALA A 204 6.15 8.92 6.11
CA ALA A 204 7.58 9.27 6.10
C ALA A 204 7.86 10.77 5.90
N ALA A 205 7.00 11.49 5.15
CA ALA A 205 7.21 12.90 4.86
C ALA A 205 7.25 13.80 6.12
N PRO A 206 6.40 13.57 7.15
CA PRO A 206 6.46 14.36 8.39
C PRO A 206 7.76 14.23 9.16
N VAL A 207 8.51 13.15 8.94
CA VAL A 207 9.76 12.88 9.67
C VAL A 207 10.95 13.49 8.95
N SER A 208 11.18 13.13 7.68
CA SER A 208 12.24 13.76 6.88
C SER A 208 12.16 13.41 5.39
N GLN A 209 12.79 14.22 4.55
CA GLN A 209 12.93 13.93 3.11
C GLN A 209 13.78 12.66 2.88
N ALA A 210 14.78 12.41 3.71
CA ALA A 210 15.59 11.19 3.64
C ALA A 210 14.74 9.95 3.90
N SER A 211 13.91 9.97 4.95
CA SER A 211 12.95 8.89 5.25
C SER A 211 11.97 8.64 4.11
N LEU A 212 11.49 9.71 3.49
CA LEU A 212 10.57 9.65 2.35
C LEU A 212 11.20 8.91 1.16
N HIS A 213 12.41 9.31 0.75
CA HIS A 213 13.11 8.71 -0.37
C HIS A 213 13.45 7.23 -0.11
N VAL A 214 14.02 6.94 1.06
CA VAL A 214 14.38 5.56 1.44
C VAL A 214 13.15 4.68 1.58
N GLY A 215 12.10 5.15 2.24
CA GLY A 215 10.85 4.41 2.42
C GLY A 215 10.19 4.07 1.09
N THR A 216 10.15 5.03 0.18
CA THR A 216 9.61 4.83 -1.17
C THR A 216 10.43 3.81 -1.95
N LEU A 217 11.77 3.90 -1.93
CA LEU A 217 12.66 2.96 -2.60
C LEU A 217 12.48 1.53 -2.08
N VAL A 218 12.49 1.35 -0.77
CA VAL A 218 12.26 0.05 -0.12
C VAL A 218 10.89 -0.51 -0.50
N LYS A 219 9.86 0.34 -0.53
CA LYS A 219 8.51 -0.07 -0.91
C LYS A 219 8.43 -0.50 -2.37
N LEU A 220 9.05 0.22 -3.28
CA LEU A 220 9.09 -0.16 -4.70
C LEU A 220 9.80 -1.50 -4.91
N MET A 221 10.90 -1.74 -4.20
CA MET A 221 11.59 -3.04 -4.21
C MET A 221 10.72 -4.17 -3.67
N ARG A 222 9.94 -3.92 -2.60
CA ARG A 222 8.95 -4.91 -2.10
C ARG A 222 7.90 -5.25 -3.15
N VAL A 223 7.39 -4.26 -3.86
CA VAL A 223 6.39 -4.47 -4.92
C VAL A 223 6.94 -5.33 -6.05
N LEU A 224 8.22 -5.20 -6.40
CA LEU A 224 8.87 -6.07 -7.39
C LEU A 224 8.85 -7.55 -6.97
N MET A 225 8.84 -7.84 -5.67
CA MET A 225 8.74 -9.23 -5.18
C MET A 225 7.38 -9.88 -5.48
N LEU A 226 6.37 -9.11 -5.87
CA LEU A 226 5.06 -9.66 -6.25
C LEU A 226 5.16 -10.66 -7.40
N GLY A 227 5.93 -10.34 -8.45
CA GLY A 227 6.13 -11.22 -9.60
C GLY A 227 6.68 -12.60 -9.22
N PRO A 228 7.84 -12.68 -8.56
CA PRO A 228 8.39 -13.93 -8.07
C PRO A 228 7.45 -14.73 -7.15
N VAL A 229 6.74 -14.04 -6.24
CA VAL A 229 5.80 -14.70 -5.31
C VAL A 229 4.60 -15.28 -6.05
N VAL A 230 3.99 -14.54 -6.96
CA VAL A 230 2.88 -15.01 -7.81
C VAL A 230 3.32 -16.20 -8.66
N LEU A 231 4.51 -16.15 -9.24
CA LEU A 231 5.08 -17.26 -10.02
C LEU A 231 5.31 -18.50 -9.15
N ALA A 232 5.88 -18.34 -7.96
CA ALA A 232 6.10 -19.45 -7.02
C ALA A 232 4.78 -20.12 -6.61
N LEU A 233 3.74 -19.32 -6.29
CA LEU A 233 2.41 -19.85 -5.95
C LEU A 233 1.77 -20.58 -7.15
N ALA A 234 1.90 -20.03 -8.37
CA ALA A 234 1.39 -20.67 -9.58
C ALA A 234 2.08 -22.01 -9.86
N MET A 235 3.40 -22.11 -9.65
CA MET A 235 4.16 -23.36 -9.79
C MET A 235 3.77 -24.37 -8.72
N ALA A 236 3.69 -23.97 -7.46
CA ALA A 236 3.30 -24.83 -6.34
C ALA A 236 1.92 -25.47 -6.58
N ARG A 237 0.97 -24.68 -7.10
CA ARG A 237 -0.36 -25.16 -7.42
C ARG A 237 -0.38 -26.16 -8.59
N ARG A 238 0.39 -25.90 -9.65
CA ARG A 238 0.52 -26.83 -10.78
C ARG A 238 1.06 -28.19 -10.31
N THR A 239 2.03 -28.18 -9.41
CA THR A 239 2.61 -29.40 -8.84
C THR A 239 1.59 -30.14 -7.96
N GLY A 240 0.86 -29.44 -7.09
CA GLY A 240 -0.20 -30.04 -6.27
C GLY A 240 -1.33 -30.66 -7.10
N ARG A 241 -1.73 -30.02 -8.21
CA ARG A 241 -2.77 -30.54 -9.11
C ARG A 241 -2.34 -31.77 -9.90
N ARG A 242 -1.02 -31.95 -10.14
CA ARG A 242 -0.48 -33.16 -10.78
C ARG A 242 -0.41 -34.37 -9.84
N LEU A 243 -0.40 -34.14 -8.53
CA LEU A 243 -0.30 -35.17 -7.51
C LEU A 243 -1.69 -35.63 -7.00
N SER A 244 -2.76 -34.93 -7.34
CA SER A 244 -4.14 -35.35 -7.02
C SER A 244 -4.66 -36.24 -8.16
N PRO A 245 -5.03 -37.50 -7.92
CA PRO A 245 -5.64 -38.34 -8.94
C PRO A 245 -7.00 -37.75 -9.37
N PRO A 246 -7.43 -37.94 -10.62
CA PRO A 246 -8.74 -37.51 -11.07
C PRO A 246 -9.81 -38.26 -10.23
N ARG A 247 -10.72 -37.48 -9.63
CA ARG A 247 -11.96 -37.99 -9.01
C ARG A 247 -12.98 -38.31 -10.06
#